data_86fb8578ac08ddc495e4ee0cb6cf8167
#
_entry.id   86fb8578ac08ddc495e4ee0cb6cf8167
#
_cell.length_a   1.000
_cell.length_b   1.000
_cell.length_c   1.000
_cell.angle_alpha   90.00
_cell.angle_beta   90.00
_cell.angle_gamma   90.00
#
_symmetry.space_group_name_H-M   'P 1'
#
loop_
_entity.id
_entity.type
_entity.pdbx_description
1 polymer ?
#
loop_
_entity_poly.entity_id
_entity_poly.type
_entity_poly.pdbx_seq_one_letter_code
_entity_poly.pdbx_strand_id
1 'polypeptide(L)'
;MSADPTLLVEQDGHIATVTMNRPEAVNAFDLEMLCRMWDAWQKLDNDPEIRCVILTGAGGNFCAGADLKMMHGNQEDNPWHAKFKADPDLHWKALLRHYDLKKPLIAAVEGVAVGGGTEILQATD
;
A
#
# COMPACT_ATOMS: atom_id res chain seq x y z
N MET A 1 -18.55 -10.61 -2.99
CA MET A 1 -17.53 -9.69 -3.53
C MET A 1 -17.58 -8.40 -2.75
N SER A 2 -16.48 -8.01 -2.15
CA SER A 2 -16.41 -6.77 -1.39
C SER A 2 -16.39 -5.58 -2.37
N ALA A 3 -17.24 -4.59 -2.13
CA ALA A 3 -17.21 -3.32 -2.85
C ALA A 3 -16.16 -2.35 -2.26
N ASP A 4 -15.54 -2.72 -1.15
CA ASP A 4 -14.58 -1.87 -0.47
C ASP A 4 -13.25 -1.80 -1.23
N PRO A 5 -12.62 -0.62 -1.29
CA PRO A 5 -11.31 -0.52 -1.90
C PRO A 5 -10.26 -1.30 -1.09
N THR A 6 -9.21 -1.75 -1.78
CA THR A 6 -8.13 -2.52 -1.16
C THR A 6 -7.20 -1.66 -0.30
N LEU A 7 -7.36 -0.35 -0.35
CA LEU A 7 -6.64 0.60 0.48
C LEU A 7 -7.60 1.67 0.96
N LEU A 8 -7.57 1.96 2.26
CA LEU A 8 -8.34 3.04 2.85
C LEU A 8 -7.40 4.16 3.25
N VAL A 9 -7.77 5.40 2.96
CA VAL A 9 -7.03 6.58 3.39
C VAL A 9 -7.97 7.47 4.17
N GLU A 10 -7.66 7.67 5.44
CA GLU A 10 -8.48 8.48 6.35
C GLU A 10 -7.64 9.61 6.92
N GLN A 11 -8.24 10.76 7.12
CA GLN A 11 -7.56 11.92 7.69
C GLN A 11 -8.26 12.35 8.98
N ASP A 12 -7.46 12.56 10.00
CA ASP A 12 -7.91 13.14 11.27
C ASP A 12 -6.94 14.29 11.61
N GLY A 13 -7.40 15.52 11.42
CA GLY A 13 -6.54 16.68 11.57
C GLY A 13 -5.38 16.65 10.60
N HIS A 14 -4.15 16.61 11.11
CA HIS A 14 -2.93 16.59 10.32
C HIS A 14 -2.33 15.19 10.14
N ILE A 15 -3.05 14.16 10.57
CA ILE A 15 -2.61 12.77 10.49
C ILE A 15 -3.44 12.03 9.46
N ALA A 16 -2.78 11.38 8.51
CA ALA A 16 -3.44 10.47 7.58
C ALA A 16 -3.13 9.04 7.97
N THR A 17 -4.15 8.18 7.99
CA THR A 17 -3.98 6.75 8.20
C THR A 17 -4.26 6.01 6.90
N VAL A 18 -3.27 5.26 6.44
CA VAL A 18 -3.35 4.42 5.25
C VAL A 18 -3.49 2.98 5.72
N THR A 19 -4.63 2.37 5.41
CA THR A 19 -4.94 1.01 5.86
C THR A 19 -4.99 0.07 4.66
N MET A 20 -4.10 -0.94 4.65
CA MET A 20 -4.16 -2.03 3.69
C MET A 20 -5.41 -2.86 4.01
N ASN A 21 -6.32 -3.00 3.05
CA ASN A 21 -7.67 -3.50 3.31
C ASN A 21 -8.03 -4.72 2.45
N ARG A 22 -7.24 -5.77 2.59
CA ARG A 22 -7.54 -7.11 2.06
C ARG A 22 -7.40 -8.14 3.18
N PRO A 23 -8.19 -8.02 4.27
CA PRO A 23 -8.00 -8.89 5.43
C PRO A 23 -8.18 -10.38 5.10
N GLU A 24 -9.02 -10.72 4.13
CA GLU A 24 -9.23 -12.10 3.66
C GLU A 24 -7.98 -12.70 3.01
N ALA A 25 -7.06 -11.88 2.56
CA ALA A 25 -5.79 -12.28 1.97
C ALA A 25 -4.60 -11.87 2.84
N VAL A 26 -4.83 -11.62 4.14
CA VAL A 26 -3.81 -11.17 5.10
C VAL A 26 -3.10 -9.90 4.56
N ASN A 27 -3.85 -9.04 3.91
CA ASN A 27 -3.42 -7.78 3.30
C ASN A 27 -2.27 -7.92 2.29
N ALA A 28 -2.22 -9.06 1.59
CA ALA A 28 -1.23 -9.27 0.52
C ALA A 28 -1.41 -8.23 -0.59
N PHE A 29 -0.29 -7.77 -1.16
CA PHE A 29 -0.30 -6.78 -2.24
C PHE A 29 -0.81 -7.39 -3.54
N ASP A 30 -1.89 -6.85 -4.07
CA ASP A 30 -2.31 -7.09 -5.44
C ASP A 30 -2.12 -5.82 -6.28
N LEU A 31 -2.42 -5.91 -7.58
CA LEU A 31 -2.20 -4.78 -8.49
C LEU A 31 -2.98 -3.54 -8.06
N GLU A 32 -4.24 -3.73 -7.66
CA GLU A 32 -5.07 -2.60 -7.21
C GLU A 32 -4.47 -1.93 -5.99
N MET A 33 -4.09 -2.69 -4.96
CA MET A 33 -3.53 -2.13 -3.74
C MET A 33 -2.24 -1.35 -4.03
N LEU A 34 -1.34 -1.90 -4.84
CA LEU A 34 -0.09 -1.22 -5.17
C LEU A 34 -0.33 0.09 -5.92
N CYS A 35 -1.26 0.10 -6.89
CA CYS A 35 -1.63 1.32 -7.60
C CYS A 35 -2.20 2.37 -6.65
N ARG A 36 -3.08 1.96 -5.74
CA ARG A 36 -3.68 2.86 -4.77
C ARG A 36 -2.67 3.39 -3.76
N MET A 37 -1.70 2.57 -3.37
CA MET A 37 -0.61 2.99 -2.48
C MET A 37 0.24 4.07 -3.14
N TRP A 38 0.66 3.85 -4.39
CA TRP A 38 1.45 4.85 -5.11
C TRP A 38 0.69 6.18 -5.25
N ASP A 39 -0.59 6.12 -5.60
CA ASP A 39 -1.44 7.30 -5.68
C ASP A 39 -1.55 8.01 -4.32
N ALA A 40 -1.72 7.24 -3.24
CA ALA A 40 -1.83 7.79 -1.88
C ALA A 40 -0.54 8.50 -1.46
N TRP A 41 0.63 7.90 -1.71
CA TRP A 41 1.90 8.52 -1.34
C TRP A 41 2.08 9.88 -2.01
N GLN A 42 1.75 9.97 -3.29
CA GLN A 42 1.85 11.23 -4.03
C GLN A 42 0.90 12.29 -3.49
N LYS A 43 -0.35 11.92 -3.24
CA LYS A 43 -1.35 12.85 -2.72
C LYS A 43 -1.00 13.34 -1.33
N LEU A 44 -0.59 12.44 -0.44
CA LEU A 44 -0.26 12.79 0.94
C LEU A 44 1.00 13.67 1.02
N ASP A 45 2.00 13.38 0.19
CA ASP A 45 3.22 14.20 0.13
C ASP A 45 2.93 15.63 -0.32
N ASN A 46 1.96 15.80 -1.21
CA ASN A 46 1.62 17.11 -1.78
C ASN A 46 0.54 17.84 -1.00
N ASP A 47 0.02 17.26 0.07
CA ASP A 47 -1.02 17.88 0.89
C ASP A 47 -0.38 18.60 2.08
N PRO A 48 -0.42 19.95 2.12
CA PRO A 48 0.20 20.71 3.21
C PRO A 48 -0.50 20.52 4.55
N GLU A 49 -1.73 20.00 4.57
CA GLU A 49 -2.45 19.73 5.82
C GLU A 49 -2.00 18.44 6.49
N ILE A 50 -1.32 17.54 5.76
CA ILE A 50 -0.82 16.28 6.30
C ILE A 50 0.59 16.49 6.83
N ARG A 51 0.80 16.14 8.11
CA ARG A 51 2.10 16.27 8.79
C ARG A 51 2.70 14.93 9.20
N CYS A 52 1.88 13.88 9.21
CA CYS A 52 2.31 12.53 9.58
C CYS A 52 1.41 11.52 8.91
N VAL A 53 1.98 10.38 8.51
CA VAL A 53 1.25 9.27 7.89
C VAL A 53 1.43 8.02 8.74
N ILE A 54 0.33 7.32 9.00
CA ILE A 54 0.35 6.02 9.68
C ILE A 54 -0.02 4.96 8.65
N LEU A 55 0.78 3.90 8.56
CA LEU A 55 0.49 2.74 7.71
C LEU A 55 0.13 1.56 8.61
N THR A 56 -1.00 0.93 8.32
CA THR A 56 -1.48 -0.23 9.09
C THR A 56 -2.22 -1.21 8.19
N GLY A 57 -2.64 -2.34 8.73
CA GLY A 57 -3.42 -3.36 8.03
C GLY A 57 -4.74 -3.62 8.73
N ALA A 58 -5.79 -3.89 7.96
CA ALA A 58 -7.10 -4.27 8.48
C ALA A 58 -7.10 -5.72 8.96
N GLY A 59 -7.97 -6.03 9.92
CA GLY A 59 -8.24 -7.41 10.33
C GLY A 59 -7.20 -8.06 11.23
N GLY A 60 -6.32 -7.27 11.86
CA GLY A 60 -5.38 -7.80 12.85
C GLY A 60 -4.05 -8.31 12.28
N ASN A 61 -3.78 -8.09 10.99
CA ASN A 61 -2.50 -8.41 10.36
C ASN A 61 -1.99 -7.20 9.59
N PHE A 62 -0.67 -7.05 9.50
CA PHE A 62 -0.07 -5.98 8.74
C PHE A 62 -0.09 -6.30 7.24
N CYS A 63 0.76 -7.20 6.78
CA CYS A 63 0.83 -7.55 5.36
C CYS A 63 1.61 -8.84 5.14
N ALA A 64 1.06 -9.75 4.34
CA ALA A 64 1.69 -11.01 4.00
C ALA A 64 2.66 -10.93 2.79
N GLY A 65 2.85 -9.74 2.22
CA GLY A 65 3.73 -9.56 1.06
C GLY A 65 2.99 -9.65 -0.26
N ALA A 66 3.71 -9.95 -1.34
CA ALA A 66 3.11 -10.03 -2.67
C ALA A 66 2.12 -11.18 -2.77
N ASP A 67 0.97 -10.91 -3.41
CA ASP A 67 -0.01 -11.95 -3.68
C ASP A 67 0.55 -12.90 -4.74
N LEU A 68 0.65 -14.20 -4.40
CA LEU A 68 1.22 -15.20 -5.30
C LEU A 68 0.42 -15.33 -6.60
N LYS A 69 -0.89 -15.13 -6.55
CA LYS A 69 -1.73 -15.13 -7.74
C LYS A 69 -1.39 -13.98 -8.68
N MET A 70 -1.03 -12.83 -8.12
CA MET A 70 -0.57 -11.69 -8.89
C MET A 70 0.75 -12.00 -9.61
N MET A 71 1.64 -12.76 -8.97
CA MET A 71 2.96 -13.10 -9.53
C MET A 71 2.91 -14.17 -10.60
N HIS A 72 1.95 -15.09 -10.53
CA HIS A 72 1.89 -16.27 -11.39
C HIS A 72 0.70 -16.33 -12.35
N GLY A 73 -0.25 -15.43 -12.20
CA GLY A 73 -1.46 -15.39 -13.03
C GLY A 73 -1.31 -14.53 -14.27
N ASN A 74 -2.22 -14.73 -15.23
CA ASN A 74 -2.37 -13.82 -16.36
C ASN A 74 -3.09 -12.57 -15.86
N GLN A 75 -2.41 -11.43 -15.90
CA GLN A 75 -2.95 -10.15 -15.40
C GLN A 75 -3.52 -9.27 -16.51
N GLU A 76 -3.54 -9.73 -17.76
CA GLU A 76 -3.96 -8.90 -18.90
C GLU A 76 -5.40 -8.39 -18.78
N ASP A 77 -6.28 -9.20 -18.17
CA ASP A 77 -7.68 -8.83 -17.97
C ASP A 77 -7.91 -7.97 -16.72
N ASN A 78 -6.87 -7.74 -15.93
CA ASN A 78 -6.96 -6.93 -14.73
C ASN A 78 -6.90 -5.44 -15.12
N PRO A 79 -7.93 -4.62 -14.76
CA PRO A 79 -7.93 -3.21 -15.15
C PRO A 79 -6.75 -2.40 -14.60
N TRP A 80 -6.14 -2.85 -13.52
CA TRP A 80 -4.98 -2.17 -12.91
C TRP A 80 -3.67 -2.49 -13.62
N HIS A 81 -3.65 -3.54 -14.45
CA HIS A 81 -2.45 -3.97 -15.18
C HIS A 81 -1.91 -2.88 -16.11
N ALA A 82 -2.79 -2.09 -16.72
CA ALA A 82 -2.40 -1.01 -17.63
C ALA A 82 -1.46 0.00 -16.96
N LYS A 83 -1.67 0.26 -15.67
CA LYS A 83 -0.82 1.20 -14.92
C LYS A 83 0.60 0.66 -14.73
N PHE A 84 0.73 -0.65 -14.55
CA PHE A 84 2.05 -1.30 -14.46
C PHE A 84 2.75 -1.33 -15.80
N LYS A 85 2.01 -1.48 -16.90
CA LYS A 85 2.59 -1.39 -18.24
C LYS A 85 3.12 0.01 -18.53
N ALA A 86 2.37 1.03 -18.12
CA ALA A 86 2.77 2.43 -18.31
C ALA A 86 3.93 2.83 -17.41
N ASP A 87 4.04 2.19 -16.24
CA ASP A 87 5.09 2.51 -15.26
C ASP A 87 5.64 1.20 -14.67
N PRO A 88 6.68 0.61 -15.27
CA PRO A 88 7.26 -0.64 -14.77
C PRO A 88 7.88 -0.52 -13.37
N ASP A 89 8.14 0.68 -12.90
CA ASP A 89 8.71 0.95 -11.57
C ASP A 89 7.64 1.14 -10.49
N LEU A 90 6.36 1.05 -10.84
CA LEU A 90 5.26 1.34 -9.93
C LEU A 90 5.31 0.49 -8.66
N HIS A 91 5.62 -0.80 -8.79
CA HIS A 91 5.74 -1.72 -7.65
C HIS A 91 6.73 -1.19 -6.60
N TRP A 92 7.91 -0.77 -7.05
CA TRP A 92 8.97 -0.30 -6.15
C TRP A 92 8.65 1.07 -5.56
N LYS A 93 7.95 1.92 -6.30
CA LYS A 93 7.49 3.22 -5.80
C LYS A 93 6.38 3.04 -4.76
N ALA A 94 5.46 2.11 -5.00
CA ALA A 94 4.41 1.80 -4.03
C ALA A 94 4.97 1.28 -2.71
N LEU A 95 6.05 0.50 -2.76
CA LEU A 95 6.72 -0.04 -1.58
C LEU A 95 7.75 0.94 -0.99
N LEU A 96 7.82 2.15 -1.51
CA LEU A 96 8.74 3.20 -1.04
C LEU A 96 10.23 2.82 -1.13
N ARG A 97 10.56 1.98 -2.13
CA ARG A 97 11.95 1.63 -2.44
C ARG A 97 12.57 2.62 -3.43
N HIS A 98 11.77 3.12 -4.37
CA HIS A 98 12.19 4.08 -5.39
C HIS A 98 11.45 5.41 -5.27
N TYR A 99 10.92 5.71 -4.12
CA TYR A 99 10.28 6.98 -3.82
C TYR A 99 10.47 7.30 -2.35
N ASP A 100 10.99 8.46 -2.05
CA ASP A 100 11.20 8.94 -0.69
C ASP A 100 10.01 9.77 -0.24
N LEU A 101 9.18 9.20 0.63
CA LEU A 101 8.08 9.94 1.24
C LEU A 101 8.67 11.01 2.16
N LYS A 102 8.26 12.26 1.96
CA LYS A 102 8.81 13.41 2.71
C LYS A 102 8.18 13.59 4.09
N LYS A 103 7.02 12.98 4.29
CA LYS A 103 6.31 13.06 5.58
C LYS A 103 6.81 11.95 6.49
N PRO A 104 6.83 12.15 7.82
CA PRO A 104 7.07 11.06 8.76
C PRO A 104 6.07 9.92 8.51
N LEU A 105 6.56 8.70 8.47
CA LEU A 105 5.76 7.50 8.24
C LEU A 105 5.92 6.54 9.41
N ILE A 106 4.83 6.29 10.11
CA ILE A 106 4.80 5.40 11.27
C ILE A 106 4.04 4.13 10.87
N ALA A 107 4.64 2.97 11.10
CA ALA A 107 3.95 1.70 10.92
C ALA A 107 3.28 1.27 12.22
N ALA A 108 1.99 0.99 12.16
CA ALA A 108 1.25 0.35 13.25
C ALA A 108 1.08 -1.12 12.87
N VAL A 109 1.94 -1.99 13.40
CA VAL A 109 2.06 -3.38 12.97
C VAL A 109 1.38 -4.31 13.98
N GLU A 110 0.42 -5.08 13.49
CA GLU A 110 -0.20 -6.18 14.23
C GLU A 110 -0.04 -7.46 13.42
N GLY A 111 0.10 -8.60 14.10
CA GLY A 111 0.12 -9.91 13.45
C GLY A 111 1.20 -10.07 12.40
N VAL A 112 0.82 -10.61 11.23
CA VAL A 112 1.75 -11.01 10.18
C VAL A 112 2.34 -9.82 9.44
N ALA A 113 3.68 -9.82 9.29
CA ALA A 113 4.42 -8.87 8.45
C ALA A 113 5.59 -9.64 7.83
N VAL A 114 5.44 -10.11 6.60
CA VAL A 114 6.45 -10.95 5.90
C VAL A 114 6.63 -10.50 4.45
N GLY A 115 7.70 -10.90 3.82
CA GLY A 115 8.01 -10.55 2.43
C GLY A 115 7.99 -9.05 2.20
N GLY A 116 7.22 -8.59 1.20
CA GLY A 116 7.04 -7.17 0.91
C GLY A 116 6.45 -6.38 2.09
N GLY A 117 5.68 -7.05 2.97
CA GLY A 117 5.19 -6.45 4.20
C GLY A 117 6.32 -6.07 5.16
N THR A 118 7.39 -6.86 5.21
CA THR A 118 8.58 -6.53 5.97
C THR A 118 9.42 -5.47 5.23
N GLU A 119 9.48 -5.56 3.91
CA GLU A 119 10.28 -4.62 3.11
C GLU A 119 9.79 -3.18 3.27
N ILE A 120 8.48 -2.95 3.25
CA ILE A 120 7.96 -1.60 3.39
C ILE A 120 8.25 -1.00 4.77
N LEU A 121 8.41 -1.85 5.79
CA LEU A 121 8.76 -1.38 7.13
C LEU A 121 10.13 -0.68 7.16
N GLN A 122 11.02 -1.01 6.24
CA GLN A 122 12.34 -0.37 6.14
C GLN A 122 12.24 1.10 5.72
N ALA A 123 11.14 1.51 5.12
CA ALA A 123 10.88 2.88 4.73
C ALA A 123 10.20 3.70 5.84
N THR A 124 9.81 3.06 6.93
CA THR A 124 9.12 3.75 8.03
C THR A 124 10.12 4.35 9.02
N ASP A 125 9.68 5.39 9.69
CA ASP A 125 10.48 6.08 10.70
C ASP A 125 10.31 5.45 12.09
#